data_02915ddfe01756372d4fec2784d78590
#
_entry.id   02915ddfe01756372d4fec2784d78590
#
_cell.length_a   1.000
_cell.length_b   1.000
_cell.length_c   1.000
_cell.angle_alpha   90.00
_cell.angle_beta   90.00
_cell.angle_gamma   90.00
#
_symmetry.space_group_name_H-M   'P 1'
#
loop_
_entity.id
_entity.type
_entity.pdbx_description
1 polymer ?
#
loop_
_entity_poly.entity_id
_entity_poly.type
_entity_poly.pdbx_seq_one_letter_code
_entity_poly.pdbx_strand_id
1 'polypeptide(L)'
;MASRSVNKVILIGNLGRDAETKFTQSGVPMSRFSVATSRRWKDQQTGEWKEETDWTNVVLWRQEAVANYLTKGKQVYVEGRIQTRSYDDKDGKKVYSTEVVADEVILLGGRGADTGEGPHQGPVPVPRSQPRPRAATAESEDPGFSQGVTDDDVPF
;
A
#
# COMPACT_ATOMS: atom_id res chain seq x y z
N MET A 1 -2.12 -40.60 3.47
CA MET A 1 -1.46 -39.86 4.55
C MET A 1 -1.68 -38.37 4.31
N ALA A 2 -2.19 -37.67 5.30
CA ALA A 2 -2.32 -36.21 5.17
C ALA A 2 -0.94 -35.57 5.19
N SER A 3 -0.51 -34.98 4.09
CA SER A 3 0.73 -34.22 3.99
C SER A 3 0.59 -32.91 4.78
N ARG A 4 1.37 -32.75 5.83
CA ARG A 4 1.41 -31.51 6.62
C ARG A 4 2.46 -30.58 6.02
N SER A 5 2.08 -29.85 4.99
CA SER A 5 2.94 -28.86 4.37
C SER A 5 2.20 -27.54 4.21
N VAL A 6 2.93 -26.44 4.23
CA VAL A 6 2.41 -25.10 3.99
C VAL A 6 3.17 -24.48 2.81
N ASN A 7 2.44 -23.93 1.88
CA ASN A 7 2.99 -23.13 0.78
C ASN A 7 2.13 -21.87 0.67
N LYS A 8 2.56 -20.81 1.33
CA LYS A 8 1.84 -19.53 1.40
C LYS A 8 2.82 -18.39 1.21
N VAL A 9 2.43 -17.43 0.38
CA VAL A 9 3.16 -16.20 0.12
C VAL A 9 2.23 -15.03 0.35
N ILE A 10 2.74 -14.01 1.03
CA ILE A 10 2.07 -12.73 1.22
C ILE A 10 3.06 -11.65 0.78
N LEU A 11 2.64 -10.80 -0.15
CA LEU A 11 3.44 -9.70 -0.66
C LEU A 11 2.65 -8.40 -0.58
N ILE A 12 3.32 -7.33 -0.17
CA ILE A 12 2.84 -5.96 -0.34
C ILE A 12 3.92 -5.20 -1.09
N GLY A 13 3.58 -4.67 -2.24
CA GLY A 13 4.54 -3.95 -3.06
C GLY A 13 3.87 -3.16 -4.17
N ASN A 14 4.67 -2.54 -5.01
CA ASN A 14 4.19 -1.74 -6.12
C ASN A 14 4.29 -2.50 -7.44
N LEU A 15 3.32 -2.29 -8.31
CA LEU A 15 3.34 -2.85 -9.66
C LEU A 15 4.44 -2.19 -10.50
N GLY A 16 5.31 -3.01 -11.08
CA GLY A 16 6.37 -2.55 -11.97
C GLY A 16 5.88 -2.23 -13.38
N ARG A 17 4.79 -2.85 -13.78
CA ARG A 17 4.13 -2.69 -15.07
C ARG A 17 2.64 -2.99 -14.94
N ASP A 18 1.88 -2.62 -15.96
CA ASP A 18 0.48 -2.98 -16.07
C ASP A 18 0.34 -4.50 -16.15
N ALA A 19 -0.76 -5.02 -15.60
CA ALA A 19 -1.06 -6.43 -15.71
C ALA A 19 -1.41 -6.79 -17.16
N GLU A 20 -0.79 -7.85 -17.66
CA GLU A 20 -1.06 -8.40 -18.98
C GLU A 20 -2.02 -9.58 -18.86
N THR A 21 -3.22 -9.44 -19.42
CA THR A 21 -4.23 -10.49 -19.41
C THR A 21 -4.22 -11.24 -20.72
N LYS A 22 -4.15 -12.56 -20.63
CA LYS A 22 -4.24 -13.51 -21.75
C LYS A 22 -5.34 -14.51 -21.46
N PHE A 23 -5.99 -14.98 -22.50
CA PHE A 23 -6.97 -16.04 -22.41
C PHE A 23 -6.35 -17.36 -22.81
N THR A 24 -6.65 -18.40 -22.06
CA THR A 24 -6.26 -19.78 -22.43
C THR A 24 -7.13 -20.25 -23.58
N GLN A 25 -6.78 -21.38 -24.21
CA GLN A 25 -7.61 -22.01 -25.24
C GLN A 25 -9.02 -22.37 -24.74
N SER A 26 -9.17 -22.58 -23.45
CA SER A 26 -10.47 -22.81 -22.81
C SER A 26 -11.21 -21.52 -22.41
N GLY A 27 -10.70 -20.34 -22.81
CA GLY A 27 -11.34 -19.05 -22.51
C GLY A 27 -11.16 -18.54 -21.07
N VAL A 28 -10.29 -19.16 -20.29
CA VAL A 28 -10.02 -18.72 -18.90
C VAL A 28 -9.04 -17.55 -18.91
N PRO A 29 -9.38 -16.40 -18.32
CA PRO A 29 -8.46 -15.28 -18.21
C PRO A 29 -7.33 -15.57 -17.20
N MET A 30 -6.13 -15.24 -17.62
CA MET A 30 -4.89 -15.32 -16.83
C MET A 30 -4.15 -14.00 -16.94
N SER A 31 -3.95 -13.32 -15.83
CA SER A 31 -3.23 -12.06 -15.78
C SER A 31 -1.84 -12.24 -15.17
N ARG A 32 -0.84 -11.63 -15.78
CA ARG A 32 0.55 -11.64 -15.29
C ARG A 32 1.00 -10.22 -15.00
N PHE A 33 1.62 -10.04 -13.86
CA PHE A 33 2.22 -8.77 -13.44
C PHE A 33 3.44 -9.02 -12.55
N SER A 34 4.23 -7.99 -12.31
CA SER A 34 5.38 -8.04 -11.40
C SER A 34 5.16 -7.09 -10.24
N VAL A 35 5.50 -7.57 -9.05
CA VAL A 35 5.43 -6.81 -7.80
C VAL A 35 6.85 -6.53 -7.33
N ALA A 36 7.15 -5.26 -7.09
CA ALA A 36 8.38 -4.78 -6.49
C ALA A 36 8.23 -4.69 -4.98
N THR A 37 9.09 -5.38 -4.27
CA THR A 37 9.23 -5.26 -2.82
C THR A 37 10.59 -4.71 -2.50
N SER A 38 10.66 -3.52 -1.87
CA SER A 38 11.92 -2.87 -1.54
C SER A 38 12.25 -3.02 -0.06
N ARG A 39 13.49 -3.31 0.21
CA ARG A 39 14.06 -3.29 1.56
C ARG A 39 15.17 -2.26 1.65
N ARG A 40 15.25 -1.59 2.77
CA ARG A 40 16.26 -0.58 3.04
C ARG A 40 17.00 -0.90 4.34
N TRP A 41 18.32 -0.88 4.31
CA TRP A 41 19.14 -1.09 5.51
C TRP A 41 20.35 -0.18 5.51
N LYS A 42 20.90 0.02 6.70
CA LYS A 42 22.14 0.77 6.86
C LYS A 42 23.31 -0.20 6.83
N ASP A 43 24.27 0.06 5.94
CA ASP A 43 25.51 -0.69 5.90
C ASP A 43 26.35 -0.37 7.16
N GLN A 44 26.72 -1.39 7.89
CA GLN A 44 27.46 -1.24 9.14
C GLN A 44 28.92 -0.83 8.93
N GLN A 45 29.49 -1.08 7.77
CA GLN A 45 30.88 -0.76 7.45
C GLN A 45 31.03 0.66 6.90
N THR A 46 30.13 1.09 6.02
CA THR A 46 30.19 2.40 5.39
C THR A 46 29.29 3.44 6.04
N GLY A 47 28.31 3.01 6.83
CA GLY A 47 27.30 3.88 7.42
C GLY A 47 26.27 4.41 6.43
N GLU A 48 26.33 4.01 5.18
CA GLU A 48 25.42 4.43 4.11
C GLU A 48 24.13 3.61 4.10
N TRP A 49 23.07 4.24 3.63
CA TRP A 49 21.80 3.55 3.39
C TRP A 49 21.83 2.84 2.05
N LYS A 50 21.58 1.53 2.08
CA LYS A 50 21.42 0.70 0.88
C LYS A 50 19.94 0.34 0.70
N GLU A 51 19.52 0.32 -0.54
CA GLU A 51 18.17 -0.10 -0.93
C GLU A 51 18.28 -1.18 -2.00
N GLU A 52 17.48 -2.22 -1.87
CA GLU A 52 17.39 -3.32 -2.81
C GLU A 52 15.92 -3.59 -3.10
N THR A 53 15.61 -3.83 -4.36
CA THR A 53 14.25 -4.13 -4.81
C THR A 53 14.21 -5.52 -5.42
N ASP A 54 13.39 -6.38 -4.84
CA ASP A 54 13.11 -7.71 -5.35
C ASP A 54 11.86 -7.67 -6.24
N TRP A 55 11.96 -8.30 -7.41
CA TRP A 55 10.89 -8.40 -8.39
C TRP A 55 10.29 -9.78 -8.39
N THR A 56 9.02 -9.88 -8.02
CA THR A 56 8.29 -11.14 -8.00
C THR A 56 7.27 -11.19 -9.11
N ASN A 57 7.32 -12.23 -9.94
CA ASN A 57 6.32 -12.47 -10.96
C ASN A 57 5.08 -13.12 -10.32
N VAL A 58 3.91 -12.56 -10.61
CA VAL A 58 2.62 -13.01 -10.08
C VAL A 58 1.70 -13.38 -11.23
N VAL A 59 1.01 -14.49 -11.06
CA VAL A 59 -0.02 -14.99 -11.98
C VAL A 59 -1.35 -15.02 -11.26
N LEU A 60 -2.35 -14.36 -11.82
CA LEU A 60 -3.71 -14.26 -11.29
C LEU A 60 -4.67 -14.94 -12.28
N TRP A 61 -5.47 -15.88 -11.78
CA TRP A 61 -6.44 -16.63 -12.58
C TRP A 61 -7.86 -16.15 -12.34
N ARG A 62 -8.68 -16.08 -13.39
CA ARG A 62 -10.14 -15.86 -13.35
C ARG A 62 -10.59 -14.53 -12.74
N GLN A 63 -9.72 -13.57 -12.54
CA GLN A 63 -10.05 -12.27 -11.92
C GLN A 63 -9.77 -11.12 -12.89
N GLU A 64 -10.39 -11.14 -14.05
CA GLU A 64 -10.21 -10.11 -15.08
C GLU A 64 -10.63 -8.72 -14.58
N ALA A 65 -11.71 -8.63 -13.81
CA ALA A 65 -12.18 -7.36 -13.25
C ALA A 65 -11.12 -6.65 -12.41
N VAL A 66 -10.37 -7.40 -11.59
CA VAL A 66 -9.27 -6.85 -10.77
C VAL A 66 -8.08 -6.50 -11.66
N ALA A 67 -7.78 -7.35 -12.65
CA ALA A 67 -6.64 -7.17 -13.54
C ALA A 67 -6.66 -5.83 -14.30
N ASN A 68 -7.84 -5.35 -14.68
CA ASN A 68 -8.03 -4.07 -15.38
C ASN A 68 -7.61 -2.86 -14.54
N TYR A 69 -7.58 -3.00 -13.22
CA TYR A 69 -7.14 -1.94 -12.30
C TYR A 69 -5.68 -2.07 -11.87
N LEU A 70 -5.00 -3.16 -12.23
CA LEU A 70 -3.60 -3.42 -11.90
C LEU A 70 -2.67 -2.68 -12.87
N THR A 71 -2.50 -1.38 -12.64
CA THR A 71 -1.64 -0.51 -13.45
C THR A 71 -0.33 -0.22 -12.74
N LYS A 72 0.71 0.10 -13.54
CA LYS A 72 2.04 0.43 -13.05
C LYS A 72 2.02 1.46 -11.91
N GLY A 73 2.82 1.21 -10.89
CA GLY A 73 2.99 2.10 -9.74
C GLY A 73 1.95 1.93 -8.63
N LYS A 74 0.85 1.24 -8.88
CA LYS A 74 -0.15 0.97 -7.83
C LYS A 74 0.41 -0.03 -6.81
N GLN A 75 0.06 0.22 -5.54
CA GLN A 75 0.38 -0.68 -4.46
C GLN A 75 -0.68 -1.77 -4.34
N VAL A 76 -0.22 -3.00 -4.19
CA VAL A 76 -1.08 -4.18 -4.10
C VAL A 76 -0.68 -5.06 -2.93
N TYR A 77 -1.68 -5.69 -2.34
CA TYR A 77 -1.54 -6.87 -1.49
C TYR A 77 -1.79 -8.10 -2.34
N VAL A 78 -0.93 -9.07 -2.26
CA VAL A 78 -1.04 -10.35 -2.96
C VAL A 78 -0.91 -11.47 -1.95
N GLU A 79 -1.87 -12.39 -1.94
CA GLU A 79 -1.80 -13.63 -1.21
C GLU A 79 -1.90 -14.79 -2.18
N GLY A 80 -1.07 -15.80 -1.99
CA GLY A 80 -1.04 -16.96 -2.87
C GLY A 80 0.00 -17.99 -2.46
N ARG A 81 0.48 -18.74 -3.42
CA ARG A 81 1.48 -19.79 -3.23
C ARG A 81 2.61 -19.68 -4.26
N ILE A 82 3.80 -20.12 -3.88
CA ILE A 82 4.92 -20.26 -4.82
C ILE A 82 4.69 -21.49 -5.71
N GLN A 83 4.91 -21.31 -7.00
CA GLN A 83 4.93 -22.38 -7.97
C GLN A 83 6.17 -22.27 -8.84
N THR A 84 6.96 -23.34 -8.90
CA THR A 84 8.08 -23.45 -9.83
C THR A 84 7.68 -24.34 -10.98
N ARG A 85 7.85 -23.85 -12.19
CA ARG A 85 7.63 -24.59 -13.44
C ARG A 85 8.97 -24.78 -14.12
N SER A 86 9.18 -25.94 -14.72
CA SER A 86 10.30 -26.18 -15.60
C SER A 86 9.81 -26.26 -17.05
N TYR A 87 10.56 -25.66 -17.92
CA TYR A 87 10.37 -25.78 -19.37
C TYR A 87 11.73 -25.95 -20.06
N ASP A 88 11.70 -26.60 -21.20
CA ASP A 88 12.92 -26.76 -22.00
C ASP A 88 13.08 -25.53 -22.90
N ASP A 89 14.25 -24.90 -22.82
CA ASP A 89 14.60 -23.79 -23.70
C ASP A 89 14.89 -24.28 -25.10
N LYS A 90 15.03 -23.35 -26.06
CA LYS A 90 15.36 -23.62 -27.46
C LYS A 90 16.64 -24.47 -27.65
N ASP A 91 17.52 -24.41 -26.66
CA ASP A 91 18.78 -25.17 -26.60
C ASP A 91 18.67 -26.51 -25.88
N GLY A 92 17.45 -26.95 -25.49
CA GLY A 92 17.20 -28.19 -24.80
C GLY A 92 17.60 -28.18 -23.31
N LYS A 93 17.91 -26.99 -22.75
CA LYS A 93 18.22 -26.85 -21.33
C LYS A 93 16.94 -26.65 -20.51
N LYS A 94 16.85 -27.37 -19.38
CA LYS A 94 15.77 -27.14 -18.41
C LYS A 94 15.95 -25.81 -17.72
N VAL A 95 14.97 -24.91 -17.91
CA VAL A 95 14.87 -23.64 -17.22
C VAL A 95 13.77 -23.71 -16.19
N TYR A 96 14.07 -23.26 -14.98
CA TYR A 96 13.12 -23.19 -13.89
C TYR A 96 12.61 -21.74 -13.76
N SER A 97 11.31 -21.56 -13.80
CA SER A 97 10.66 -20.28 -13.55
C SER A 97 9.84 -20.37 -12.27
N THR A 98 10.18 -19.53 -11.32
CA THR A 98 9.43 -19.42 -10.05
C THR A 98 8.51 -18.21 -10.13
N GLU A 99 7.24 -18.45 -9.90
CA GLU A 99 6.19 -17.43 -9.91
C GLU A 99 5.25 -17.65 -8.73
N VAL A 100 4.58 -16.60 -8.31
CA VAL A 100 3.53 -16.66 -7.29
C VAL A 100 2.18 -16.79 -7.99
N VAL A 101 1.45 -17.85 -7.69
CA VAL A 101 0.07 -18.00 -8.11
C VAL A 101 -0.79 -17.34 -7.07
N ALA A 102 -1.39 -16.20 -7.43
CA ALA A 102 -2.22 -15.43 -6.52
C ALA A 102 -3.61 -16.08 -6.40
N ASP A 103 -4.02 -16.23 -5.16
CA ASP A 103 -5.38 -16.62 -4.78
C ASP A 103 -6.24 -15.38 -4.52
N GLU A 104 -5.61 -14.32 -3.97
CA GLU A 104 -6.24 -13.02 -3.70
C GLU A 104 -5.31 -11.86 -4.06
N VAL A 105 -5.88 -10.82 -4.66
CA VAL A 105 -5.18 -9.55 -4.95
C VAL A 105 -6.06 -8.38 -4.55
N ILE A 106 -5.55 -7.52 -3.69
CA ILE A 106 -6.24 -6.32 -3.20
C ILE A 106 -5.41 -5.09 -3.57
N LEU A 107 -6.06 -4.11 -4.19
CA LEU A 107 -5.44 -2.80 -4.44
C LEU A 107 -5.38 -2.01 -3.13
N LEU A 108 -4.18 -1.65 -2.72
CA LEU A 108 -3.92 -0.82 -1.55
C LEU A 108 -3.70 0.62 -2.03
N GLY A 109 -4.35 1.59 -1.38
CA GLY A 109 -4.17 2.98 -1.74
C GLY A 109 -4.93 3.38 -3.00
N GLY A 110 -6.22 3.42 -2.88
CA GLY A 110 -7.14 4.00 -3.87
C GLY A 110 -7.57 5.41 -3.51
N ARG A 111 -6.69 6.25 -2.95
CA ARG A 111 -6.90 7.69 -3.06
C ARG A 111 -6.11 8.11 -4.28
N GLY A 112 -6.81 8.22 -5.40
CA GLY A 112 -6.27 8.72 -6.64
C GLY A 112 -5.45 9.97 -6.35
N ALA A 113 -4.23 9.99 -6.87
CA ALA A 113 -3.71 11.22 -7.37
C ALA A 113 -4.66 11.63 -8.52
N ASP A 114 -5.81 12.12 -8.14
CA ASP A 114 -6.63 12.96 -9.00
C ASP A 114 -5.88 14.30 -9.06
N THR A 115 -4.94 14.38 -9.98
CA THR A 115 -4.47 15.64 -10.52
C THR A 115 -5.57 16.13 -11.46
N GLY A 116 -6.78 16.26 -10.90
CA GLY A 116 -7.84 17.07 -11.47
C GLY A 116 -7.56 18.50 -11.07
N GLU A 117 -7.01 19.26 -11.97
CA GLU A 117 -7.16 20.71 -12.00
C GLU A 117 -8.65 21.03 -11.92
N GLY A 118 -9.15 21.15 -10.69
CA GLY A 118 -10.41 21.82 -10.41
C GLY A 118 -10.14 23.32 -10.34
N PRO A 119 -11.02 24.15 -10.90
CA PRO A 119 -10.81 25.60 -10.88
C PRO A 119 -10.74 26.09 -9.44
N HIS A 120 -9.66 26.79 -9.13
CA HIS A 120 -9.50 27.58 -7.92
C HIS A 120 -10.70 28.49 -7.76
N GLN A 121 -11.67 28.09 -6.97
CA GLN A 121 -12.60 29.08 -6.40
C GLN A 121 -11.81 29.85 -5.33
N GLY A 122 -11.60 31.12 -5.63
CA GLY A 122 -10.94 32.08 -4.76
C GLY A 122 -11.59 32.14 -3.37
N PRO A 123 -10.88 32.74 -2.40
CA PRO A 123 -11.34 32.75 -1.02
C PRO A 123 -12.69 33.46 -0.92
N VAL A 124 -13.68 32.76 -0.40
CA VAL A 124 -14.98 33.35 -0.04
C VAL A 124 -14.74 34.42 1.01
N PRO A 125 -15.21 35.66 0.79
CA PRO A 125 -15.09 36.70 1.79
C PRO A 125 -15.98 36.40 2.96
N VAL A 126 -15.36 36.16 4.14
CA VAL A 126 -16.07 36.09 5.43
C VAL A 126 -16.66 37.44 5.75
N PRO A 127 -17.94 37.56 6.05
CA PRO A 127 -18.53 38.82 6.47
C PRO A 127 -17.91 39.23 7.82
N ARG A 128 -17.29 40.41 7.81
CA ARG A 128 -16.78 41.12 8.97
C ARG A 128 -17.93 41.36 9.94
N SER A 129 -17.95 40.69 11.06
CA SER A 129 -18.80 41.04 12.20
C SER A 129 -18.36 42.39 12.77
N GLN A 130 -19.28 43.30 12.84
CA GLN A 130 -19.10 44.61 13.45
C GLN A 130 -18.85 44.51 14.94
N PRO A 131 -18.03 45.39 15.55
CA PRO A 131 -17.82 45.41 17.00
C PRO A 131 -19.02 46.03 17.68
N ARG A 132 -19.56 45.31 18.65
CA ARG A 132 -20.57 45.86 19.61
C ARG A 132 -19.86 46.69 20.69
N PRO A 133 -20.46 47.78 21.14
CA PRO A 133 -19.83 48.66 22.12
C PRO A 133 -19.82 48.08 23.53
N ARG A 134 -18.77 48.43 24.18
CA ARG A 134 -18.39 48.21 25.56
C ARG A 134 -19.40 48.77 26.56
N ALA A 135 -19.93 47.98 27.44
CA ALA A 135 -20.48 48.45 28.69
C ALA A 135 -19.63 47.95 29.87
N ALA A 136 -19.25 48.89 30.67
CA ALA A 136 -18.36 48.74 31.81
C ALA A 136 -19.09 48.30 33.09
N THR A 137 -18.27 47.88 34.08
CA THR A 137 -18.54 47.72 35.54
C THR A 137 -19.06 46.36 35.97
N ALA A 138 -18.40 45.63 36.81
CA ALA A 138 -17.92 45.83 38.17
C ALA A 138 -17.11 44.61 38.64
N GLU A 139 -16.06 44.87 39.27
CA GLU A 139 -15.34 44.35 40.44
C GLU A 139 -16.06 43.29 41.26
N SER A 140 -15.39 42.16 41.54
CA SER A 140 -15.20 41.58 42.87
C SER A 140 -14.44 40.25 42.81
N GLU A 141 -13.27 40.31 43.44
CA GLU A 141 -12.67 39.39 44.39
C GLU A 141 -12.44 37.90 44.04
N ASP A 142 -11.15 37.59 44.00
CA ASP A 142 -10.48 36.33 44.28
C ASP A 142 -10.89 35.77 45.67
N PRO A 143 -10.93 34.43 45.89
CA PRO A 143 -9.72 33.84 46.42
C PRO A 143 -9.40 32.42 45.88
N GLY A 144 -8.13 32.22 45.75
CA GLY A 144 -7.36 31.06 45.51
C GLY A 144 -7.79 29.71 46.03
N PHE A 145 -7.47 28.71 45.25
CA PHE A 145 -7.13 27.39 45.75
C PHE A 145 -6.03 26.79 44.88
N SER A 146 -4.84 26.84 45.44
CA SER A 146 -3.73 25.99 45.01
C SER A 146 -3.97 24.58 45.54
N GLN A 147 -3.98 23.59 44.71
CA GLN A 147 -3.53 22.25 45.08
C GLN A 147 -2.98 21.53 43.87
N GLY A 148 -1.71 21.17 44.02
CA GLY A 148 -0.94 20.40 43.09
C GLY A 148 -1.53 19.01 42.87
N VAL A 149 -1.44 18.58 41.60
CA VAL A 149 -1.59 17.18 41.23
C VAL A 149 -0.21 16.67 40.99
N THR A 150 0.20 15.77 41.86
CA THR A 150 1.44 14.98 41.75
C THR A 150 1.34 13.98 40.59
N ASP A 151 2.42 13.94 39.81
CA ASP A 151 2.80 12.84 38.96
C ASP A 151 2.81 11.53 39.78
N ASP A 152 1.84 10.66 39.49
CA ASP A 152 1.95 9.21 39.73
C ASP A 152 0.57 8.55 39.45
N ASP A 153 0.28 8.32 38.18
CA ASP A 153 -0.68 7.27 37.79
C ASP A 153 -0.56 7.02 36.30
N VAL A 154 0.42 6.22 35.93
CA VAL A 154 0.43 5.56 34.64
C VAL A 154 0.40 4.05 34.89
N PRO A 155 -0.73 3.38 34.72
CA PRO A 155 -0.73 1.92 34.66
C PRO A 155 -0.29 1.46 33.27
N PHE A 156 0.57 0.48 33.29
CA PHE A 156 1.15 -0.26 32.16
C PHE A 156 0.08 -1.00 31.32
#